data_413f42d01dedb6127b54a4dbd0c6ef13
#
_entry.id   413f42d01dedb6127b54a4dbd0c6ef13
#
_cell.length_a   1.000
_cell.length_b   1.000
_cell.length_c   1.000
_cell.angle_alpha   90.00
_cell.angle_beta   90.00
_cell.angle_gamma   90.00
#
_symmetry.space_group_name_H-M   'P 1'
#
loop_
_entity.id
_entity.type
_entity.pdbx_description
1 polymer ?
#
loop_
_entity_poly.entity_id
_entity_poly.type
_entity_poly.pdbx_seq_one_letter_code
_entity_poly.pdbx_strand_id
1 'polypeptide(L)'
;MEDITEPEGGEVILRSRQCGHCKVAECVDIGVMDFEKLVAFAGEQAIDLVVVGPDDPLAAGAVDAFENAGIRVFGPRKNAAILEASKAFSKDLMKKYNIPSAAYETFDSPEAALAYLETAPMPIVLKADGLALGKGVLICSTREEAKEGVKTLMLDKQFGSAGDRIVIEEFMTGREVSVLSFVDGKTIKIMTSAQDHKRAKDGDQGLKYRGD
;
A
#
# COMPACT_ATOMS: atom_id res chain seq x y z
N MET A 1 7.56 32.68 6.76
CA MET A 1 7.50 31.72 7.88
C MET A 1 6.23 32.07 8.62
N GLU A 2 5.12 31.46 8.24
CA GLU A 2 3.88 31.59 8.98
C GLU A 2 3.96 30.65 10.18
N ASP A 3 3.72 31.23 11.34
CA ASP A 3 3.67 30.55 12.63
C ASP A 3 2.55 29.51 12.58
N ILE A 4 2.91 28.25 12.45
CA ILE A 4 1.96 27.14 12.62
C ILE A 4 1.75 27.05 14.12
N THR A 5 0.77 27.78 14.63
CA THR A 5 0.28 27.58 15.99
C THR A 5 -0.26 26.15 16.07
N GLU A 6 0.41 25.29 16.85
CA GLU A 6 -0.10 23.98 17.20
C GLU A 6 -1.51 24.15 17.81
N PRO A 7 -2.49 23.34 17.35
CA PRO A 7 -3.79 23.34 17.99
C PRO A 7 -3.61 22.89 19.45
N GLU A 8 -4.16 23.64 20.39
CA GLU A 8 -4.09 23.35 21.82
C GLU A 8 -4.54 21.91 22.11
N GLY A 9 -3.60 21.09 22.62
CA GLY A 9 -3.89 20.05 23.56
C GLY A 9 -4.59 18.78 23.06
N GLY A 10 -4.17 18.18 21.96
CA GLY A 10 -4.55 16.80 21.63
C GLY A 10 -3.42 15.83 21.99
N GLU A 11 -3.68 14.86 22.87
CA GLU A 11 -2.75 13.78 23.12
C GLU A 11 -2.79 12.78 21.95
N VAL A 12 -1.62 12.47 21.37
CA VAL A 12 -1.50 11.50 20.27
C VAL A 12 -1.04 10.19 20.85
N ILE A 13 -1.87 9.16 20.73
CA ILE A 13 -1.54 7.79 21.11
C ILE A 13 -1.24 7.01 19.83
N LEU A 14 -0.04 6.47 19.72
CA LEU A 14 0.39 5.69 18.57
C LEU A 14 0.67 4.25 18.96
N ARG A 15 0.19 3.35 18.12
CA ARG A 15 0.63 1.99 18.16
C ARG A 15 1.77 1.80 17.15
N SER A 16 3.00 1.98 17.61
CA SER A 16 4.18 1.71 16.78
C SER A 16 5.40 1.44 17.67
N ARG A 17 6.18 0.43 17.31
CA ARG A 17 7.49 0.16 17.92
C ARG A 17 8.64 0.87 17.21
N GLN A 18 8.38 1.75 16.25
CA GLN A 18 9.44 2.53 15.61
C GLN A 18 9.97 3.58 16.57
N CYS A 19 11.27 3.56 16.81
CA CYS A 19 11.97 4.35 17.84
C CYS A 19 11.78 5.89 17.77
N GLY A 20 11.22 6.41 16.69
CA GLY A 20 10.91 7.84 16.53
C GLY A 20 9.58 8.26 17.13
N HIS A 21 8.57 7.43 17.09
CA HIS A 21 7.20 7.77 17.46
C HIS A 21 7.00 7.97 18.96
N CYS A 22 7.65 7.15 19.80
CA CYS A 22 7.56 7.26 21.26
C CYS A 22 8.19 8.55 21.85
N LYS A 23 8.78 9.39 20.99
CA LYS A 23 9.27 10.72 21.41
C LYS A 23 8.20 11.80 21.33
N VAL A 24 7.17 11.57 20.52
CA VAL A 24 6.11 12.55 20.20
C VAL A 24 4.72 12.05 20.53
N ALA A 25 4.58 10.78 20.95
CA ALA A 25 3.31 10.15 21.25
C ALA A 25 3.46 9.03 22.28
N GLU A 26 2.39 8.70 22.98
CA GLU A 26 2.31 7.51 23.80
C GLU A 26 2.23 6.26 22.91
N CYS A 27 3.07 5.25 23.19
CA CYS A 27 3.10 4.00 22.45
C CYS A 27 2.47 2.88 23.28
N VAL A 28 1.48 2.19 22.70
CA VAL A 28 0.81 1.05 23.35
C VAL A 28 1.21 -0.29 22.72
N ASP A 29 1.33 -1.33 23.53
CA ASP A 29 1.72 -2.67 23.08
C ASP A 29 0.48 -3.55 22.81
N ILE A 30 -0.29 -3.16 21.77
CA ILE A 30 -1.42 -3.94 21.26
C ILE A 30 -1.13 -4.36 19.81
N GLY A 31 -1.43 -5.61 19.39
CA GLY A 31 -1.25 -6.06 18.02
C GLY A 31 -2.09 -5.26 17.00
N VAL A 32 -1.52 -4.81 15.85
CA VAL A 32 -2.28 -4.02 14.83
C VAL A 32 -3.49 -4.75 14.27
N MET A 33 -3.47 -6.09 14.35
CA MET A 33 -4.55 -6.97 13.90
C MET A 33 -5.48 -7.40 15.05
N ASP A 34 -5.19 -7.01 16.28
CA ASP A 34 -6.02 -7.32 17.44
C ASP A 34 -7.10 -6.24 17.61
N PHE A 35 -8.07 -6.25 16.72
CA PHE A 35 -9.10 -5.21 16.65
C PHE A 35 -9.96 -5.16 17.91
N GLU A 36 -10.19 -6.29 18.57
CA GLU A 36 -10.96 -6.33 19.82
C GLU A 36 -10.26 -5.51 20.91
N LYS A 37 -8.96 -5.73 21.11
CA LYS A 37 -8.19 -4.96 22.11
C LYS A 37 -8.01 -3.51 21.70
N LEU A 38 -7.82 -3.21 20.41
CA LEU A 38 -7.70 -1.84 19.92
C LEU A 38 -8.99 -1.06 20.14
N VAL A 39 -10.14 -1.65 19.87
CA VAL A 39 -11.46 -1.05 20.08
C VAL A 39 -11.72 -0.86 21.59
N ALA A 40 -11.45 -1.87 22.43
CA ALA A 40 -11.59 -1.77 23.88
C ALA A 40 -10.71 -0.64 24.44
N PHE A 41 -9.43 -0.60 24.07
CA PHE A 41 -8.50 0.45 24.46
C PHE A 41 -8.97 1.85 24.05
N ALA A 42 -9.42 2.01 22.81
CA ALA A 42 -9.90 3.30 22.32
C ALA A 42 -11.14 3.78 23.09
N GLY A 43 -12.03 2.86 23.49
CA GLY A 43 -13.17 3.16 24.34
C GLY A 43 -12.77 3.55 25.77
N GLU A 44 -11.86 2.78 26.40
CA GLU A 44 -11.36 3.03 27.76
C GLU A 44 -10.61 4.36 27.88
N GLN A 45 -9.85 4.73 26.86
CA GLN A 45 -9.09 5.98 26.79
C GLN A 45 -9.92 7.16 26.24
N ALA A 46 -11.19 6.94 25.92
CA ALA A 46 -12.09 7.93 25.34
C ALA A 46 -11.47 8.64 24.10
N ILE A 47 -10.87 7.86 23.20
CA ILE A 47 -10.21 8.39 21.98
C ILE A 47 -11.24 9.09 21.09
N ASP A 48 -10.99 10.34 20.74
CA ASP A 48 -11.87 11.16 19.90
C ASP A 48 -11.87 10.74 18.43
N LEU A 49 -10.72 10.31 17.91
CA LEU A 49 -10.54 9.93 16.52
C LEU A 49 -9.44 8.88 16.38
N VAL A 50 -9.75 7.81 15.69
CA VAL A 50 -8.77 6.80 15.27
C VAL A 50 -8.39 7.04 13.81
N VAL A 51 -7.11 6.97 13.47
CA VAL A 51 -6.61 7.01 12.09
C VAL A 51 -5.92 5.69 11.79
N VAL A 52 -6.42 4.94 10.81
CA VAL A 52 -5.82 3.67 10.40
C VAL A 52 -4.97 3.93 9.16
N GLY A 53 -3.64 3.89 9.32
CA GLY A 53 -2.67 4.14 8.26
C GLY A 53 -2.13 2.90 7.55
N PRO A 54 -1.86 1.77 8.26
CA PRO A 54 -1.26 0.60 7.63
C PRO A 54 -2.24 -0.18 6.75
N ASP A 55 -1.75 -0.74 5.63
CA ASP A 55 -2.55 -1.42 4.62
C ASP A 55 -3.19 -2.72 5.12
N ASP A 56 -2.43 -3.55 5.85
CA ASP A 56 -2.92 -4.84 6.34
C ASP A 56 -4.16 -4.71 7.27
N PRO A 57 -4.18 -3.84 8.30
CA PRO A 57 -5.36 -3.60 9.11
C PRO A 57 -6.54 -3.04 8.30
N LEU A 58 -6.30 -2.14 7.35
CA LEU A 58 -7.34 -1.61 6.47
C LEU A 58 -7.98 -2.73 5.64
N ALA A 59 -7.17 -3.54 4.98
CA ALA A 59 -7.62 -4.69 4.19
C ALA A 59 -8.36 -5.74 5.04
N ALA A 60 -7.97 -5.89 6.30
CA ALA A 60 -8.61 -6.81 7.24
C ALA A 60 -9.93 -6.26 7.83
N GLY A 61 -10.19 -4.94 7.77
CA GLY A 61 -11.44 -4.33 8.22
C GLY A 61 -11.36 -3.62 9.57
N ALA A 62 -10.21 -3.09 9.94
CA ALA A 62 -10.05 -2.33 11.18
C ALA A 62 -11.05 -1.17 11.28
N VAL A 63 -11.26 -0.42 10.18
CA VAL A 63 -12.22 0.70 10.14
C VAL A 63 -13.63 0.21 10.46
N ASP A 64 -14.06 -0.90 9.86
CA ASP A 64 -15.37 -1.49 10.11
C ASP A 64 -15.54 -1.88 11.59
N ALA A 65 -14.48 -2.40 12.23
CA ALA A 65 -14.51 -2.76 13.65
C ALA A 65 -14.71 -1.53 14.57
N PHE A 66 -14.00 -0.44 14.34
CA PHE A 66 -14.16 0.80 15.10
C PHE A 66 -15.53 1.45 14.88
N GLU A 67 -16.00 1.53 13.62
CA GLU A 67 -17.33 2.06 13.32
C GLU A 67 -18.45 1.27 13.98
N ASN A 68 -18.37 -0.07 13.96
CA ASN A 68 -19.35 -0.94 14.63
C ASN A 68 -19.39 -0.74 16.15
N ALA A 69 -18.29 -0.31 16.75
CA ALA A 69 -18.20 0.06 18.16
C ALA A 69 -18.61 1.52 18.43
N GLY A 70 -19.01 2.29 17.41
CA GLY A 70 -19.40 3.69 17.54
C GLY A 70 -18.23 4.66 17.75
N ILE A 71 -16.99 4.22 17.51
CA ILE A 71 -15.79 5.03 17.63
C ILE A 71 -15.53 5.71 16.31
N ARG A 72 -15.28 7.04 16.34
CA ARG A 72 -14.95 7.81 15.15
C ARG A 72 -13.61 7.34 14.60
N VAL A 73 -13.58 7.01 13.29
CA VAL A 73 -12.37 6.50 12.64
C VAL A 73 -12.21 7.10 11.25
N PHE A 74 -10.98 7.36 10.86
CA PHE A 74 -10.60 7.77 9.50
C PHE A 74 -9.79 6.66 8.82
N GLY A 75 -10.23 6.28 7.65
CA GLY A 75 -9.65 5.26 6.78
C GLY A 75 -10.72 4.63 5.89
N PRO A 76 -10.35 3.93 4.81
CA PRO A 76 -11.30 3.20 3.99
C PRO A 76 -11.83 1.97 4.73
N ARG A 77 -13.14 1.71 4.60
CA ARG A 77 -13.71 0.42 5.01
C ARG A 77 -13.12 -0.72 4.19
N LYS A 78 -13.22 -1.94 4.70
CA LYS A 78 -12.69 -3.15 4.05
C LYS A 78 -13.06 -3.27 2.57
N ASN A 79 -14.31 -2.96 2.21
CA ASN A 79 -14.80 -3.01 0.84
C ASN A 79 -14.14 -1.98 -0.10
N ALA A 80 -13.63 -0.87 0.43
CA ALA A 80 -12.91 0.17 -0.30
C ALA A 80 -11.39 -0.05 -0.24
N ALA A 81 -10.88 -0.61 0.85
CA ALA A 81 -9.46 -0.96 1.03
C ALA A 81 -8.96 -2.00 0.01
N ILE A 82 -9.86 -2.69 -0.69
CA ILE A 82 -9.52 -3.58 -1.80
C ILE A 82 -8.75 -2.85 -2.91
N LEU A 83 -8.90 -1.52 -3.03
CA LEU A 83 -8.13 -0.71 -3.98
C LEU A 83 -6.62 -0.81 -3.75
N GLU A 84 -6.18 -0.98 -2.51
CA GLU A 84 -4.78 -1.23 -2.16
C GLU A 84 -4.49 -2.74 -2.05
N ALA A 85 -5.44 -3.50 -1.52
CA ALA A 85 -5.27 -4.92 -1.26
C ALA A 85 -5.19 -5.79 -2.52
N SER A 86 -5.72 -5.34 -3.67
CA SER A 86 -5.67 -6.04 -4.96
C SER A 86 -5.29 -5.10 -6.09
N LYS A 87 -4.11 -5.32 -6.65
CA LYS A 87 -3.61 -4.56 -7.81
C LYS A 87 -4.44 -4.83 -9.06
N ALA A 88 -4.87 -6.08 -9.26
CA ALA A 88 -5.74 -6.44 -10.37
C ALA A 88 -7.08 -5.70 -10.29
N PHE A 89 -7.71 -5.67 -9.10
CA PHE A 89 -8.95 -4.92 -8.90
C PHE A 89 -8.76 -3.42 -9.19
N SER A 90 -7.69 -2.81 -8.66
CA SER A 90 -7.37 -1.40 -8.92
C SER A 90 -7.17 -1.11 -10.40
N LYS A 91 -6.44 -1.97 -11.11
CA LYS A 91 -6.21 -1.83 -12.55
C LYS A 91 -7.51 -1.93 -13.33
N ASP A 92 -8.36 -2.91 -13.03
CA ASP A 92 -9.68 -3.06 -13.67
C ASP A 92 -10.59 -1.88 -13.40
N LEU A 93 -10.56 -1.32 -12.17
CA LEU A 93 -11.29 -0.11 -11.84
C LEU A 93 -10.78 1.10 -12.64
N MET A 94 -9.47 1.30 -12.70
CA MET A 94 -8.86 2.37 -13.49
C MET A 94 -9.23 2.25 -14.97
N LYS A 95 -9.18 1.05 -15.54
CA LYS A 95 -9.60 0.77 -16.92
C LYS A 95 -11.08 1.09 -17.13
N LYS A 96 -11.95 0.65 -16.21
CA LYS A 96 -13.40 0.88 -16.27
C LYS A 96 -13.75 2.37 -16.29
N TYR A 97 -13.02 3.19 -15.54
CA TYR A 97 -13.30 4.62 -15.39
C TYR A 97 -12.37 5.52 -16.22
N ASN A 98 -11.57 4.94 -17.12
CA ASN A 98 -10.59 5.65 -17.93
C ASN A 98 -9.60 6.49 -17.12
N ILE A 99 -9.20 5.99 -15.95
CA ILE A 99 -8.14 6.59 -15.13
C ILE A 99 -6.79 6.18 -15.74
N PRO A 100 -5.91 7.14 -16.08
CA PRO A 100 -4.61 6.82 -16.66
C PRO A 100 -3.78 5.87 -15.77
N SER A 101 -3.27 4.82 -16.36
CA SER A 101 -2.42 3.82 -15.68
C SER A 101 -1.54 3.13 -16.71
N ALA A 102 -0.45 2.49 -16.26
CA ALA A 102 0.35 1.60 -17.10
C ALA A 102 -0.52 0.54 -17.78
N ALA A 103 -0.26 0.21 -19.03
CA ALA A 103 -0.88 -0.93 -19.70
C ALA A 103 -0.57 -2.20 -18.91
N TYR A 104 -1.54 -3.10 -18.81
CA TYR A 104 -1.41 -4.29 -17.95
C TYR A 104 -2.20 -5.47 -18.48
N GLU A 105 -1.79 -6.65 -18.05
CA GLU A 105 -2.54 -7.90 -18.13
C GLU A 105 -2.45 -8.65 -16.81
N THR A 106 -3.50 -9.39 -16.47
CA THR A 106 -3.60 -10.15 -15.22
C THR A 106 -3.63 -11.63 -15.48
N PHE A 107 -2.88 -12.42 -14.70
CA PHE A 107 -2.74 -13.85 -14.88
C PHE A 107 -2.93 -14.61 -13.57
N ASP A 108 -3.82 -15.61 -13.62
CA ASP A 108 -4.05 -16.59 -12.55
C ASP A 108 -3.31 -17.93 -12.83
N SER A 109 -2.73 -18.09 -14.05
CA SER A 109 -1.99 -19.29 -14.49
C SER A 109 -0.57 -18.90 -14.88
N PRO A 110 0.44 -19.58 -14.29
CA PRO A 110 1.84 -19.40 -14.67
C PRO A 110 2.07 -19.66 -16.17
N GLU A 111 1.40 -20.66 -16.75
CA GLU A 111 1.53 -21.02 -18.16
C GLU A 111 1.03 -19.90 -19.07
N ALA A 112 -0.11 -19.28 -18.72
CA ALA A 112 -0.66 -18.15 -19.46
C ALA A 112 0.27 -16.92 -19.37
N ALA A 113 0.81 -16.63 -18.18
CA ALA A 113 1.78 -15.57 -17.99
C ALA A 113 3.06 -15.79 -18.80
N LEU A 114 3.61 -17.00 -18.79
CA LEU A 114 4.79 -17.36 -19.55
C LEU A 114 4.54 -17.24 -21.08
N ALA A 115 3.37 -17.68 -21.55
CA ALA A 115 3.00 -17.53 -22.96
C ALA A 115 2.89 -16.07 -23.39
N TYR A 116 2.29 -15.20 -22.55
CA TYR A 116 2.23 -13.76 -22.79
C TYR A 116 3.63 -13.14 -22.91
N LEU A 117 4.56 -13.54 -22.05
CA LEU A 117 5.93 -13.04 -22.05
C LEU A 117 6.71 -13.34 -23.33
N GLU A 118 6.29 -14.33 -24.16
CA GLU A 118 6.98 -14.62 -25.44
C GLU A 118 6.91 -13.44 -26.41
N THR A 119 5.84 -12.65 -26.35
CA THR A 119 5.61 -11.52 -27.28
C THR A 119 5.59 -10.16 -26.57
N ALA A 120 5.58 -10.12 -25.24
CA ALA A 120 5.55 -8.89 -24.48
C ALA A 120 6.79 -8.01 -24.73
N PRO A 121 6.65 -6.69 -24.82
CA PRO A 121 7.78 -5.78 -24.91
C PRO A 121 8.60 -5.78 -23.62
N MET A 122 9.90 -5.46 -23.74
CA MET A 122 10.80 -5.33 -22.59
C MET A 122 11.36 -3.90 -22.54
N PRO A 123 11.67 -3.36 -21.34
CA PRO A 123 11.49 -3.94 -20.02
C PRO A 123 10.02 -4.03 -19.58
N ILE A 124 9.73 -4.86 -18.55
CA ILE A 124 8.38 -5.11 -18.05
C ILE A 124 8.38 -5.22 -16.53
N VAL A 125 7.23 -5.00 -15.89
CA VAL A 125 7.08 -5.06 -14.43
C VAL A 125 6.10 -6.17 -14.05
N LEU A 126 6.53 -7.09 -13.21
CA LEU A 126 5.70 -8.14 -12.62
C LEU A 126 5.35 -7.75 -11.18
N LYS A 127 4.09 -7.88 -10.81
CA LYS A 127 3.61 -7.56 -9.45
C LYS A 127 2.73 -8.70 -8.93
N ALA A 128 3.01 -9.18 -7.73
CA ALA A 128 2.06 -10.00 -6.99
C ALA A 128 0.80 -9.19 -6.69
N ASP A 129 -0.39 -9.80 -6.85
CA ASP A 129 -1.67 -9.05 -6.74
C ASP A 129 -1.94 -8.56 -5.33
N GLY A 130 -1.68 -9.40 -4.30
CA GLY A 130 -1.97 -9.08 -2.90
C GLY A 130 -0.95 -8.15 -2.24
N LEU A 131 -1.20 -7.89 -0.95
CA LEU A 131 -0.27 -7.19 -0.08
C LEU A 131 0.98 -8.06 0.16
N ALA A 132 2.10 -7.65 -0.37
CA ALA A 132 3.39 -8.34 -0.29
C ALA A 132 4.43 -7.49 0.44
N LEU A 133 4.00 -6.63 1.37
CA LEU A 133 4.86 -5.68 2.12
C LEU A 133 5.77 -4.86 1.20
N GLY A 134 5.25 -4.45 0.03
CA GLY A 134 6.02 -3.71 -0.97
C GLY A 134 7.12 -4.52 -1.69
N LYS A 135 7.26 -5.82 -1.41
CA LYS A 135 8.35 -6.67 -1.95
C LYS A 135 7.95 -7.50 -3.17
N GLY A 136 6.66 -7.59 -3.48
CA GLY A 136 6.12 -8.39 -4.58
C GLY A 136 6.22 -7.71 -5.96
N VAL A 137 7.21 -6.85 -6.20
CA VAL A 137 7.40 -6.12 -7.47
C VAL A 137 8.77 -6.43 -8.05
N LEU A 138 8.80 -6.94 -9.29
CA LEU A 138 10.00 -7.26 -10.04
C LEU A 138 10.04 -6.44 -11.33
N ILE A 139 11.11 -5.69 -11.54
CA ILE A 139 11.40 -5.01 -12.80
C ILE A 139 12.34 -5.92 -13.59
N CYS A 140 11.88 -6.37 -14.76
CA CYS A 140 12.59 -7.33 -15.59
C CYS A 140 13.05 -6.64 -16.88
N SER A 141 14.36 -6.58 -17.09
CA SER A 141 14.96 -5.98 -18.27
C SER A 141 14.97 -6.94 -19.46
N THR A 142 14.97 -8.23 -19.19
CA THR A 142 14.99 -9.30 -20.19
C THR A 142 13.82 -10.24 -20.03
N ARG A 143 13.53 -11.00 -21.11
CA ARG A 143 12.46 -12.01 -21.08
C ARG A 143 12.79 -13.16 -20.14
N GLU A 144 14.05 -13.54 -20.04
CA GLU A 144 14.55 -14.56 -19.15
C GLU A 144 14.33 -14.17 -17.68
N GLU A 145 14.65 -12.93 -17.32
CA GLU A 145 14.36 -12.39 -15.98
C GLU A 145 12.85 -12.39 -15.69
N ALA A 146 12.03 -12.02 -16.66
CA ALA A 146 10.58 -12.01 -16.50
C ALA A 146 10.00 -13.43 -16.30
N LYS A 147 10.49 -14.42 -17.05
CA LYS A 147 10.10 -15.83 -16.89
C LYS A 147 10.50 -16.37 -15.52
N GLU A 148 11.70 -16.05 -15.04
CA GLU A 148 12.13 -16.43 -13.70
C GLU A 148 11.29 -15.72 -12.62
N GLY A 149 10.94 -14.45 -12.86
CA GLY A 149 10.04 -13.69 -11.99
C GLY A 149 8.65 -14.33 -11.86
N VAL A 150 8.06 -14.83 -12.95
CA VAL A 150 6.80 -15.59 -12.90
C VAL A 150 6.92 -16.83 -12.03
N LYS A 151 8.01 -17.58 -12.15
CA LYS A 151 8.24 -18.76 -11.30
C LYS A 151 8.35 -18.39 -9.84
N THR A 152 9.15 -17.37 -9.51
CA THR A 152 9.36 -16.87 -8.14
C THR A 152 8.04 -16.44 -7.51
N LEU A 153 7.21 -15.68 -8.24
CA LEU A 153 5.96 -15.15 -7.72
C LEU A 153 4.86 -16.21 -7.60
N MET A 154 4.66 -17.02 -8.66
CA MET A 154 3.49 -17.90 -8.77
C MET A 154 3.76 -19.34 -8.36
N LEU A 155 4.94 -19.90 -8.66
CA LEU A 155 5.27 -21.31 -8.41
C LEU A 155 5.93 -21.49 -7.04
N ASP A 156 6.98 -20.72 -6.74
CA ASP A 156 7.70 -20.81 -5.47
C ASP A 156 6.91 -20.18 -4.32
N LYS A 157 5.85 -19.43 -4.64
CA LYS A 157 4.95 -18.75 -3.69
C LYS A 157 5.70 -17.96 -2.62
N GLN A 158 6.77 -17.27 -3.02
CA GLN A 158 7.61 -16.49 -2.11
C GLN A 158 6.78 -15.49 -1.29
N PHE A 159 5.62 -15.06 -1.79
CA PHE A 159 4.70 -14.12 -1.13
C PHE A 159 3.37 -14.79 -0.73
N GLY A 160 3.37 -16.10 -0.53
CA GLY A 160 2.18 -16.84 -0.15
C GLY A 160 1.04 -16.68 -1.17
N SER A 161 -0.18 -16.52 -0.70
CA SER A 161 -1.37 -16.34 -1.55
C SER A 161 -1.37 -15.06 -2.39
N ALA A 162 -0.57 -14.05 -2.05
CA ALA A 162 -0.43 -12.84 -2.86
C ALA A 162 0.13 -13.12 -4.26
N GLY A 163 0.88 -14.23 -4.43
CA GLY A 163 1.41 -14.70 -5.70
C GLY A 163 0.48 -15.63 -6.49
N ASP A 164 -0.72 -15.96 -6.00
CA ASP A 164 -1.68 -16.78 -6.73
C ASP A 164 -2.17 -16.10 -8.01
N ARG A 165 -2.09 -14.78 -8.05
CA ARG A 165 -2.36 -13.92 -9.20
C ARG A 165 -1.24 -12.92 -9.36
N ILE A 166 -0.86 -12.62 -10.60
CA ILE A 166 0.09 -11.55 -10.90
C ILE A 166 -0.49 -10.54 -11.89
N VAL A 167 -0.01 -9.31 -11.78
CA VAL A 167 -0.24 -8.26 -12.77
C VAL A 167 1.07 -8.01 -13.49
N ILE A 168 1.05 -8.07 -14.81
CA ILE A 168 2.20 -7.73 -15.67
C ILE A 168 1.92 -6.38 -16.30
N GLU A 169 2.81 -5.42 -16.08
CA GLU A 169 2.62 -4.03 -16.51
C GLU A 169 3.76 -3.56 -17.41
N GLU A 170 3.47 -2.62 -18.30
CA GLU A 170 4.51 -1.89 -19.02
C GLU A 170 5.43 -1.16 -18.03
N PHE A 171 6.70 -1.08 -18.39
CA PHE A 171 7.66 -0.29 -17.63
C PHE A 171 7.55 1.18 -18.02
N MET A 172 7.04 2.01 -17.12
CA MET A 172 6.97 3.45 -17.31
C MET A 172 8.26 4.14 -16.90
N THR A 173 8.64 5.16 -17.64
CA THR A 173 9.76 6.05 -17.33
C THR A 173 9.25 7.46 -17.06
N GLY A 174 9.96 8.22 -16.25
CA GLY A 174 9.60 9.60 -15.93
C GLY A 174 9.99 9.98 -14.50
N ARG A 175 9.62 11.20 -14.11
CA ARG A 175 9.80 11.66 -12.74
C ARG A 175 8.61 11.18 -11.91
N GLU A 176 8.88 10.49 -10.81
CA GLU A 176 7.88 10.06 -9.84
C GLU A 176 7.44 11.22 -8.95
N VAL A 177 6.14 11.29 -8.68
CA VAL A 177 5.55 12.21 -7.71
C VAL A 177 4.38 11.53 -7.01
N SER A 178 4.31 11.68 -5.69
CA SER A 178 3.20 11.22 -4.86
C SER A 178 2.31 12.40 -4.50
N VAL A 179 1.01 12.27 -4.76
CA VAL A 179 -0.01 13.24 -4.37
C VAL A 179 -0.99 12.55 -3.42
N LEU A 180 -0.82 12.81 -2.13
CA LEU A 180 -1.70 12.28 -1.09
C LEU A 180 -2.86 13.24 -0.85
N SER A 181 -4.01 12.70 -0.48
CA SER A 181 -5.21 13.50 -0.22
C SER A 181 -6.07 12.90 0.87
N PHE A 182 -6.67 13.75 1.72
CA PHE A 182 -7.78 13.35 2.57
C PHE A 182 -9.07 13.39 1.75
N VAL A 183 -9.87 12.34 1.83
CA VAL A 183 -11.12 12.21 1.08
C VAL A 183 -12.22 11.69 1.99
N ASP A 184 -13.40 12.33 1.96
CA ASP A 184 -14.58 11.91 2.73
C ASP A 184 -15.77 11.50 1.82
N GLY A 185 -15.53 11.34 0.51
CA GLY A 185 -16.55 11.03 -0.49
C GLY A 185 -17.21 12.27 -1.13
N LYS A 186 -17.05 13.46 -0.56
CA LYS A 186 -17.56 14.73 -1.10
C LYS A 186 -16.48 15.78 -1.23
N THR A 187 -15.50 15.76 -0.36
CA THR A 187 -14.42 16.73 -0.27
C THR A 187 -13.09 16.05 -0.51
N ILE A 188 -12.21 16.71 -1.25
CA ILE A 188 -10.81 16.29 -1.43
C ILE A 188 -9.93 17.42 -0.92
N LYS A 189 -9.05 17.11 0.04
CA LYS A 189 -8.01 18.01 0.52
C LYS A 189 -6.65 17.45 0.17
N ILE A 190 -6.00 18.07 -0.82
CA ILE A 190 -4.69 17.65 -1.32
C ILE A 190 -3.63 18.07 -0.31
N MET A 191 -2.74 17.15 0.03
CA MET A 191 -1.54 17.41 0.82
C MET A 191 -0.40 17.94 -0.07
N THR A 192 0.66 18.46 0.53
CA THR A 192 1.88 18.80 -0.21
C THR A 192 2.40 17.56 -0.94
N SER A 193 2.69 17.72 -2.23
CA SER A 193 3.25 16.62 -3.02
C SER A 193 4.61 16.18 -2.47
N ALA A 194 4.88 14.89 -2.55
CA ALA A 194 6.12 14.27 -2.11
C ALA A 194 6.74 13.44 -3.24
N GLN A 195 8.01 13.08 -3.07
CA GLN A 195 8.71 12.16 -3.95
C GLN A 195 9.30 11.04 -3.12
N ASP A 196 9.04 9.80 -3.53
CA ASP A 196 9.65 8.63 -2.93
C ASP A 196 11.07 8.43 -3.50
N HIS A 197 12.06 8.41 -2.62
CA HIS A 197 13.46 8.17 -2.99
C HIS A 197 13.83 6.71 -2.74
N LYS A 198 13.77 5.90 -3.78
CA LYS A 198 13.99 4.44 -3.69
C LYS A 198 15.47 4.04 -3.64
N ARG A 199 16.38 4.94 -3.97
CA ARG A 199 17.84 4.67 -3.99
C ARG A 199 18.61 5.65 -3.12
N ALA A 200 19.70 5.16 -2.53
CA ALA A 200 20.44 5.87 -1.49
C ALA A 200 21.34 7.01 -1.99
N LYS A 201 21.60 7.12 -3.30
CA LYS A 201 22.51 8.12 -3.87
C LYS A 201 21.78 9.08 -4.81
N ASP A 202 22.36 10.26 -5.00
CA ASP A 202 21.89 11.26 -5.95
C ASP A 202 21.75 10.70 -7.37
N GLY A 203 20.78 11.22 -8.13
CA GLY A 203 20.51 10.76 -9.50
C GLY A 203 19.88 9.38 -9.58
N ASP A 204 19.17 8.95 -8.53
CA ASP A 204 18.53 7.63 -8.44
C ASP A 204 19.51 6.46 -8.63
N GLN A 205 20.69 6.58 -8.01
CA GLN A 205 21.78 5.60 -8.09
C GLN A 205 22.00 4.89 -6.76
N GLY A 206 22.75 3.78 -6.80
CA GLY A 206 23.13 3.00 -5.64
C GLY A 206 22.10 1.92 -5.25
N LEU A 207 22.27 1.38 -4.05
CA LEU A 207 21.40 0.35 -3.50
C LEU A 207 19.99 0.94 -3.22
N LYS A 208 18.95 0.12 -3.40
CA LYS A 208 17.61 0.49 -2.95
C LYS A 208 17.65 0.71 -1.45
N TYR A 209 17.21 1.88 -1.01
CA TYR A 209 17.01 2.16 0.41
C TYR A 209 15.82 1.32 0.88
N ARG A 210 16.04 0.49 1.87
CA ARG A 210 14.95 -0.09 2.66
C ARG A 210 14.68 0.91 3.78
N GLY A 211 13.63 1.68 3.65
CA GLY A 211 13.03 2.29 4.82
C GLY A 211 12.53 1.17 5.72
N ASP A 212 13.06 1.09 6.91
CA ASP A 212 12.57 0.17 7.94
C ASP A 212 11.25 0.68 8.50
#